data_9519015e4936615d1af42d87717d0a77
#
_entry.id   9519015e4936615d1af42d87717d0a77
#
_cell.length_a   1.000
_cell.length_b   1.000
_cell.length_c   1.000
_cell.angle_alpha   90.00
_cell.angle_beta   90.00
_cell.angle_gamma   90.00
#
_symmetry.space_group_name_H-M   'P 1'
#
loop_
_entity.id
_entity.type
_entity.pdbx_description
1 polymer ?
#
loop_
_entity_poly.entity_id
_entity_poly.type
_entity_poly.pdbx_seq_one_letter_code
_entity_poly.pdbx_strand_id
1 'polypeptide(L)'
;MAKRYEELTIADDFMFGKVMEDKALCREVLECLLEHPIGELEDVQTERQFRCTTDGKPIRLDVYTRDRNHVYDAEMQNLNHQAVEKLELPRRSRFYQAAMDMDHLDKGRSYRELPEGKVLFICTFDPFGLGYVKYSFQNRCEENQELCLRDGTEKI
;
A
#
# COMPACT_ATOMS: atom_id res chain seq x y z
N MET A 1 -17.07 -17.33 14.44
CA MET A 1 -17.89 -16.40 15.24
C MET A 1 -17.41 -15.00 14.94
N ALA A 2 -18.31 -14.04 14.72
CA ALA A 2 -17.89 -12.64 14.58
C ALA A 2 -17.35 -12.14 15.94
N LYS A 3 -16.26 -11.39 15.93
CA LYS A 3 -15.72 -10.73 17.13
C LYS A 3 -16.74 -9.72 17.67
N ARG A 4 -16.80 -9.58 18.99
CA ARG A 4 -17.56 -8.48 19.60
C ARG A 4 -16.81 -7.17 19.41
N TYR A 5 -17.51 -6.07 19.45
CA TYR A 5 -16.92 -4.73 19.24
C TYR A 5 -15.72 -4.45 20.16
N GLU A 6 -15.83 -4.86 21.43
CA GLU A 6 -14.77 -4.69 22.44
C GLU A 6 -13.53 -5.57 22.20
N GLU A 7 -13.62 -6.53 21.29
CA GLU A 7 -12.52 -7.45 20.92
C GLU A 7 -11.82 -7.02 19.63
N LEU A 8 -12.29 -5.96 18.97
CA LEU A 8 -11.71 -5.44 17.76
C LEU A 8 -10.42 -4.66 18.05
N THR A 9 -9.44 -4.85 17.22
CA THR A 9 -8.14 -4.16 17.26
C THR A 9 -7.87 -3.50 15.92
N ILE A 10 -6.82 -2.69 15.85
CA ILE A 10 -6.37 -2.07 14.59
C ILE A 10 -6.04 -3.11 13.49
N ALA A 11 -5.74 -4.35 13.88
CA ALA A 11 -5.49 -5.44 12.94
C ALA A 11 -6.76 -6.03 12.31
N ASP A 12 -7.93 -5.61 12.74
CA ASP A 12 -9.19 -6.00 12.13
C ASP A 12 -9.53 -4.99 11.00
N ASP A 13 -9.81 -5.48 9.80
CA ASP A 13 -10.04 -4.68 8.59
C ASP A 13 -11.01 -3.52 8.82
N PHE A 14 -12.11 -3.78 9.53
CA PHE A 14 -13.10 -2.76 9.86
C PHE A 14 -12.51 -1.63 10.73
N MET A 15 -11.74 -1.98 11.77
CA MET A 15 -11.13 -0.99 12.67
C MET A 15 -10.01 -0.23 11.97
N PHE A 16 -9.20 -0.92 11.17
CA PHE A 16 -8.17 -0.29 10.36
C PHE A 16 -8.77 0.75 9.41
N GLY A 17 -9.78 0.37 8.64
CA GLY A 17 -10.49 1.31 7.77
C GLY A 17 -11.05 2.51 8.54
N LYS A 18 -11.70 2.28 9.69
CA LYS A 18 -12.27 3.35 10.50
C LYS A 18 -11.25 4.32 11.07
N VAL A 19 -10.11 3.86 11.52
CA VAL A 19 -9.01 4.72 11.98
C VAL A 19 -8.43 5.52 10.81
N MET A 20 -8.23 4.88 9.67
CA MET A 20 -7.64 5.51 8.51
C MET A 20 -8.58 6.46 7.76
N GLU A 21 -9.90 6.42 7.99
CA GLU A 21 -10.84 7.44 7.49
C GLU A 21 -10.55 8.85 8.06
N ASP A 22 -9.98 8.93 9.27
CA ASP A 22 -9.50 10.20 9.81
C ASP A 22 -8.20 10.61 9.12
N LYS A 23 -8.26 11.71 8.37
CA LYS A 23 -7.15 12.19 7.53
C LYS A 23 -5.89 12.52 8.35
N ALA A 24 -6.04 13.03 9.55
CA ALA A 24 -4.92 13.37 10.42
C ALA A 24 -4.26 12.10 10.95
N LEU A 25 -5.05 11.13 11.43
CA LEU A 25 -4.54 9.83 11.88
C LEU A 25 -3.92 9.03 10.72
N CYS A 26 -4.56 9.02 9.57
CA CYS A 26 -4.01 8.37 8.37
C CYS A 26 -2.63 8.93 8.02
N ARG A 27 -2.48 10.25 8.01
CA ARG A 27 -1.21 10.91 7.77
C ARG A 27 -0.15 10.52 8.80
N GLU A 28 -0.47 10.56 10.09
CA GLU A 28 0.45 10.18 11.17
C GLU A 28 0.91 8.72 11.03
N VAL A 29 -0.01 7.80 10.70
CA VAL A 29 0.33 6.39 10.46
C VAL A 29 1.27 6.25 9.27
N LEU A 30 0.98 6.91 8.14
CA LEU A 30 1.82 6.87 6.96
C LEU A 30 3.22 7.46 7.24
N GLU A 31 3.30 8.60 7.91
CA GLU A 31 4.58 9.22 8.30
C GLU A 31 5.41 8.33 9.22
N CYS A 32 4.75 7.61 10.14
CA CYS A 32 5.42 6.63 11.00
C CYS A 32 5.99 5.45 10.20
N LEU A 33 5.21 4.89 9.26
CA LEU A 33 5.64 3.76 8.43
C LEU A 33 6.74 4.15 7.43
N LEU A 34 6.65 5.33 6.86
CA LEU A 34 7.61 5.86 5.89
C LEU A 34 8.87 6.43 6.53
N GLU A 35 8.80 6.79 7.84
CA GLU A 35 9.88 7.43 8.61
C GLU A 35 10.30 8.81 8.08
N HIS A 36 9.38 9.48 7.37
CA HIS A 36 9.57 10.87 6.92
C HIS A 36 8.22 11.59 6.81
N PRO A 37 8.20 12.92 6.90
CA PRO A 37 6.98 13.69 6.70
C PRO A 37 6.49 13.58 5.25
N ILE A 38 5.16 13.57 5.10
CA ILE A 38 4.48 13.56 3.80
C ILE A 38 3.67 14.83 3.59
N GLY A 39 3.21 15.05 2.36
CA GLY A 39 2.33 16.17 2.02
C GLY A 39 0.97 16.12 2.70
N GLU A 40 0.19 17.17 2.52
CA GLU A 40 -1.20 17.17 2.97
C GLU A 40 -1.99 16.17 2.11
N LEU A 41 -2.70 15.25 2.77
CA LEU A 41 -3.52 14.27 2.08
C LEU A 41 -4.75 14.94 1.47
N GLU A 42 -5.06 14.63 0.21
CA GLU A 42 -6.23 15.19 -0.47
C GLU A 42 -7.51 14.53 0.02
N ASP A 43 -7.59 13.20 -0.11
CA ASP A 43 -8.75 12.40 0.29
C ASP A 43 -8.29 11.01 0.74
N VAL A 44 -8.99 10.42 1.68
CA VAL A 44 -8.75 9.04 2.12
C VAL A 44 -9.95 8.19 1.73
N GLN A 45 -9.71 7.18 0.92
CA GLN A 45 -10.73 6.27 0.44
C GLN A 45 -10.47 4.87 1.01
N THR A 46 -11.39 4.38 1.81
CA THR A 46 -11.35 3.00 2.30
C THR A 46 -12.09 2.08 1.35
N GLU A 47 -11.62 0.83 1.22
CA GLU A 47 -12.22 -0.19 0.34
C GLU A 47 -12.36 0.26 -1.13
N ARG A 48 -11.41 1.07 -1.62
CA ARG A 48 -11.44 1.55 -3.01
C ARG A 48 -11.32 0.40 -3.99
N GLN A 49 -12.25 0.32 -4.93
CA GLN A 49 -12.24 -0.70 -5.97
C GLN A 49 -11.67 -0.18 -7.29
N PHE A 50 -10.77 -0.96 -7.87
CA PHE A 50 -10.25 -0.76 -9.22
C PHE A 50 -10.68 -1.90 -10.14
N ARG A 51 -11.11 -1.55 -11.35
CA ARG A 51 -11.37 -2.49 -12.44
C ARG A 51 -10.59 -2.04 -13.66
N CYS A 52 -9.45 -2.65 -13.89
CA CYS A 52 -8.61 -2.32 -15.04
C CYS A 52 -9.21 -2.79 -16.37
N THR A 53 -10.05 -3.83 -16.35
CA THR A 53 -10.77 -4.36 -17.52
C THR A 53 -12.12 -4.95 -17.09
N THR A 54 -13.06 -5.13 -18.03
CA THR A 54 -14.40 -5.70 -17.79
C THR A 54 -14.33 -7.09 -17.18
N ASP A 55 -13.36 -7.91 -17.59
CA ASP A 55 -13.20 -9.32 -17.19
C ASP A 55 -11.97 -9.54 -16.30
N GLY A 56 -11.28 -8.47 -15.90
CA GLY A 56 -10.09 -8.53 -15.06
C GLY A 56 -10.43 -8.83 -13.60
N LYS A 57 -9.42 -9.34 -12.87
CA LYS A 57 -9.54 -9.52 -11.42
C LYS A 57 -9.81 -8.15 -10.76
N PRO A 58 -10.92 -7.99 -10.04
CA PRO A 58 -11.16 -6.76 -9.30
C PRO A 58 -10.12 -6.62 -8.19
N ILE A 59 -9.67 -5.39 -7.96
CA ILE A 59 -8.79 -5.04 -6.85
C ILE A 59 -9.62 -4.21 -5.88
N ARG A 60 -9.50 -4.50 -4.60
CA ARG A 60 -9.99 -3.67 -3.51
C ARG A 60 -8.80 -3.30 -2.65
N LEU A 61 -8.49 -2.03 -2.58
CA LEU A 61 -7.48 -1.50 -1.68
C LEU A 61 -8.12 -1.15 -0.34
N ASP A 62 -7.48 -1.54 0.76
CA ASP A 62 -8.02 -1.28 2.10
C ASP A 62 -8.04 0.21 2.39
N VAL A 63 -6.93 0.91 2.16
CA VAL A 63 -6.81 2.35 2.31
C VAL A 63 -6.02 2.94 1.15
N TYR A 64 -6.67 3.78 0.39
CA TYR A 64 -6.06 4.54 -0.69
C TYR A 64 -6.11 6.03 -0.40
N THR A 65 -5.00 6.70 -0.57
CA THR A 65 -4.93 8.17 -0.44
C THR A 65 -3.80 8.74 -1.30
N ARG A 66 -3.75 10.05 -1.42
CA ARG A 66 -2.69 10.75 -2.14
C ARG A 66 -2.39 12.12 -1.54
N ASP A 67 -1.18 12.57 -1.76
CA ASP A 67 -0.78 13.96 -1.67
C ASP A 67 -0.50 14.52 -3.08
N ARG A 68 0.12 15.67 -3.16
CA ARG A 68 0.43 16.34 -4.44
C ARG A 68 1.30 15.51 -5.39
N ASN A 69 2.22 14.70 -4.86
CA ASN A 69 3.27 14.02 -5.63
C ASN A 69 3.22 12.51 -5.51
N HIS A 70 2.52 11.99 -4.51
CA HIS A 70 2.52 10.57 -4.16
C HIS A 70 1.12 10.00 -4.06
N VAL A 71 1.01 8.72 -4.37
CA VAL A 71 -0.15 7.89 -4.06
C VAL A 71 0.25 6.80 -3.10
N TYR A 72 -0.62 6.53 -2.15
CA TYR A 72 -0.40 5.57 -1.07
C TYR A 72 -1.50 4.53 -1.06
N ASP A 73 -1.11 3.29 -0.96
CA ASP A 73 -1.96 2.14 -0.69
C ASP A 73 -1.47 1.49 0.60
N ALA A 74 -2.31 1.42 1.62
CA ALA A 74 -1.99 0.79 2.90
C ALA A 74 -2.95 -0.37 3.18
N GLU A 75 -2.38 -1.55 3.34
CA GLU A 75 -3.07 -2.84 3.44
C GLU A 75 -2.79 -3.50 4.79
N MET A 76 -3.84 -3.91 5.51
CA MET A 76 -3.70 -4.68 6.74
C MET A 76 -3.64 -6.18 6.44
N GLN A 77 -2.57 -6.83 6.89
CA GLN A 77 -2.36 -8.27 6.72
C GLN A 77 -2.28 -8.97 8.06
N ASN A 78 -3.17 -9.93 8.27
CA ASN A 78 -3.37 -10.54 9.56
C ASN A 78 -2.89 -12.03 9.60
N LEU A 79 -2.53 -12.53 10.77
CA LEU A 79 -1.99 -13.87 10.99
C LEU A 79 -2.84 -15.02 10.44
N ASN A 80 -4.15 -14.84 10.34
CA ASN A 80 -5.07 -15.91 9.91
C ASN A 80 -4.85 -16.34 8.45
N HIS A 81 -4.19 -15.52 7.64
CA HIS A 81 -3.89 -15.77 6.23
C HIS A 81 -2.37 -15.86 5.95
N GLN A 82 -1.56 -15.97 6.98
CA GLN A 82 -0.10 -15.88 6.90
C GLN A 82 0.54 -16.73 5.79
N ALA A 83 0.10 -17.98 5.61
CA ALA A 83 0.69 -18.89 4.63
C ALA A 83 0.45 -18.41 3.18
N VAL A 84 -0.76 -17.94 2.87
CA VAL A 84 -1.14 -17.42 1.56
C VAL A 84 -0.52 -16.04 1.35
N GLU A 85 -0.60 -15.18 2.35
CA GLU A 85 -0.09 -13.81 2.29
C GLU A 85 1.42 -13.77 1.98
N LYS A 86 2.23 -14.57 2.67
CA LYS A 86 3.70 -14.62 2.43
C LYS A 86 4.05 -14.96 0.98
N LEU A 87 3.27 -15.81 0.33
CA LEU A 87 3.53 -16.22 -1.06
C LEU A 87 3.01 -15.18 -2.07
N GLU A 88 1.97 -14.44 -1.73
CA GLU A 88 1.29 -13.53 -2.64
C GLU A 88 1.73 -12.07 -2.51
N LEU A 89 2.19 -11.62 -1.33
CA LEU A 89 2.56 -10.22 -1.07
C LEU A 89 3.41 -9.59 -2.19
N PRO A 90 4.52 -10.20 -2.66
CA PRO A 90 5.35 -9.58 -3.70
C PRO A 90 4.63 -9.41 -5.04
N ARG A 91 3.70 -10.31 -5.36
CA ARG A 91 2.91 -10.23 -6.60
C ARG A 91 1.73 -9.28 -6.47
N ARG A 92 1.09 -9.27 -5.30
CA ARG A 92 0.03 -8.31 -4.97
C ARG A 92 0.57 -6.88 -5.01
N SER A 93 1.71 -6.61 -4.38
CA SER A 93 2.30 -5.27 -4.37
C SER A 93 2.56 -4.74 -5.79
N ARG A 94 3.09 -5.60 -6.68
CA ARG A 94 3.28 -5.25 -8.09
C ARG A 94 1.96 -4.98 -8.81
N PHE A 95 0.94 -5.80 -8.55
CA PHE A 95 -0.36 -5.69 -9.20
C PHE A 95 -1.13 -4.46 -8.74
N TYR A 96 -1.06 -4.13 -7.45
CA TYR A 96 -1.67 -2.94 -6.87
C TYR A 96 -0.99 -1.66 -7.38
N GLN A 97 0.35 -1.65 -7.44
CA GLN A 97 1.08 -0.53 -8.05
C GLN A 97 0.64 -0.30 -9.50
N ALA A 98 0.56 -1.35 -10.31
CA ALA A 98 0.13 -1.22 -11.70
C ALA A 98 -1.31 -0.68 -11.83
N ALA A 99 -2.21 -1.07 -10.92
CA ALA A 99 -3.58 -0.56 -10.93
C ALA A 99 -3.65 0.93 -10.57
N MET A 100 -2.87 1.37 -9.59
CA MET A 100 -2.76 2.79 -9.24
C MET A 100 -2.18 3.60 -10.40
N ASP A 101 -1.12 3.11 -11.06
CA ASP A 101 -0.51 3.78 -12.20
C ASP A 101 -1.49 3.93 -13.37
N MET A 102 -2.28 2.90 -13.65
CA MET A 102 -3.31 2.94 -14.70
C MET A 102 -4.46 3.91 -14.40
N ASP A 103 -4.77 4.13 -13.12
CA ASP A 103 -5.80 5.06 -12.68
C ASP A 103 -5.33 6.54 -12.80
N HIS A 104 -4.02 6.76 -12.77
CA HIS A 104 -3.45 8.11 -12.75
C HIS A 104 -2.97 8.62 -14.11
N LEU A 105 -2.76 7.75 -15.10
CA LEU A 105 -2.21 8.16 -16.38
C LEU A 105 -3.20 8.00 -17.53
N ASP A 106 -3.79 9.10 -17.93
CA ASP A 106 -4.69 9.15 -19.06
C ASP A 106 -3.95 8.99 -20.40
N LYS A 107 -4.69 8.56 -21.43
CA LYS A 107 -4.19 8.44 -22.79
C LYS A 107 -3.60 9.76 -23.30
N GLY A 108 -2.35 9.70 -23.75
CA GLY A 108 -1.65 10.85 -24.33
C GLY A 108 -0.90 11.70 -23.32
N ARG A 109 -0.95 11.36 -22.05
CA ARG A 109 -0.14 12.01 -21.01
C ARG A 109 1.28 11.47 -20.99
N SER A 110 2.21 12.26 -20.47
CA SER A 110 3.61 11.84 -20.31
C SER A 110 3.77 10.92 -19.11
N TYR A 111 4.59 9.87 -19.20
CA TYR A 111 4.98 9.04 -18.06
C TYR A 111 5.64 9.82 -16.91
N ARG A 112 6.16 11.02 -17.17
CA ARG A 112 6.69 11.94 -16.14
C ARG A 112 5.61 12.49 -15.20
N GLU A 113 4.35 12.36 -15.59
CA GLU A 113 3.21 12.82 -14.81
C GLU A 113 2.67 11.75 -13.85
N LEU A 114 3.22 10.52 -13.91
CA LEU A 114 2.91 9.49 -12.91
C LEU A 114 3.38 9.96 -11.53
N PRO A 115 2.50 9.93 -10.52
CA PRO A 115 2.92 10.18 -9.15
C PRO A 115 3.83 9.05 -8.63
N GLU A 116 4.60 9.33 -7.60
CA GLU A 116 5.33 8.27 -6.91
C GLU A 116 4.34 7.34 -6.18
N GLY A 117 4.48 6.03 -6.35
CA GLY A 117 3.59 5.03 -5.78
C GLY A 117 4.20 4.32 -4.56
N LYS A 118 3.48 4.30 -3.45
CA LYS A 118 3.87 3.59 -2.23
C LYS A 118 2.82 2.53 -1.89
N VAL A 119 3.24 1.26 -1.89
CA VAL A 119 2.39 0.14 -1.46
C VAL A 119 2.91 -0.38 -0.13
N LEU A 120 2.11 -0.24 0.92
CA LEU A 120 2.47 -0.56 2.30
C LEU A 120 1.63 -1.74 2.79
N PHE A 121 2.29 -2.83 3.21
CA PHE A 121 1.64 -3.97 3.87
C PHE A 121 1.96 -3.96 5.35
N ILE A 122 0.95 -3.70 6.19
CA ILE A 122 1.06 -3.71 7.65
C ILE A 122 0.75 -5.12 8.13
N CYS A 123 1.80 -5.89 8.39
CA CYS A 123 1.67 -7.30 8.73
C CYS A 123 1.70 -7.52 10.24
N THR A 124 0.77 -8.31 10.78
CA THR A 124 0.80 -8.78 12.17
C THR A 124 1.76 -9.97 12.38
N PHE A 125 2.57 -10.27 11.36
CA PHE A 125 3.55 -11.36 11.32
C PHE A 125 4.77 -10.91 10.50
N ASP A 126 5.91 -11.59 10.69
CA ASP A 126 7.09 -11.36 9.87
C ASP A 126 6.98 -12.12 8.53
N PRO A 127 6.76 -11.43 7.40
CA PRO A 127 6.57 -12.08 6.10
C PRO A 127 7.84 -12.75 5.56
N PHE A 128 9.03 -12.30 5.98
CA PHE A 128 10.32 -12.80 5.48
C PHE A 128 11.09 -13.62 6.51
N GLY A 129 10.72 -13.58 7.79
CA GLY A 129 11.33 -14.38 8.85
C GLY A 129 12.73 -13.92 9.26
N LEU A 130 13.08 -12.65 9.00
CA LEU A 130 14.40 -12.09 9.32
C LEU A 130 14.41 -11.22 10.58
N GLY A 131 13.24 -11.03 11.21
CA GLY A 131 13.11 -10.31 12.47
C GLY A 131 13.18 -8.79 12.37
N TYR A 132 13.08 -8.21 11.17
CA TYR A 132 13.02 -6.76 11.03
C TYR A 132 11.59 -6.24 11.24
N VAL A 133 11.49 -5.07 11.85
CA VAL A 133 10.21 -4.37 12.04
C VAL A 133 9.68 -3.82 10.70
N LYS A 134 10.59 -3.50 9.79
CA LYS A 134 10.27 -2.91 8.48
C LYS A 134 11.16 -3.51 7.39
N TYR A 135 10.56 -3.74 6.24
CA TYR A 135 11.23 -4.14 5.01
C TYR A 135 10.86 -3.15 3.91
N SER A 136 11.84 -2.49 3.33
CA SER A 136 11.63 -1.57 2.20
C SER A 136 12.29 -2.10 0.94
N PHE A 137 11.55 -2.09 -0.17
CA PHE A 137 11.99 -2.61 -1.45
C PHE A 137 11.93 -1.54 -2.52
N GLN A 138 13.03 -1.43 -3.27
CA GLN A 138 13.19 -0.58 -4.44
C GLN A 138 13.86 -1.38 -5.56
N ASN A 139 13.65 -0.96 -6.80
CA ASN A 139 14.32 -1.57 -7.94
C ASN A 139 15.78 -1.10 -8.03
N ARG A 140 16.72 -2.05 -8.00
CA ARG A 140 18.16 -1.81 -8.07
C ARG A 140 18.78 -2.56 -9.23
N CYS A 141 19.89 -2.02 -9.75
CA CYS A 141 20.68 -2.66 -10.78
C CYS A 141 21.41 -3.88 -10.21
N GLU A 142 21.35 -5.02 -10.88
CA GLU A 142 22.05 -6.23 -10.44
C GLU A 142 23.56 -6.08 -10.53
N GLU A 143 24.06 -5.38 -11.55
CA GLU A 143 25.49 -5.14 -11.79
C GLU A 143 26.09 -4.09 -10.86
N ASN A 144 25.23 -3.22 -10.30
CA ASN A 144 25.63 -2.19 -9.34
C ASN A 144 24.51 -1.92 -8.34
N GLN A 145 24.62 -2.48 -7.14
CA GLN A 145 23.61 -2.40 -6.09
C GLN A 145 23.42 -0.97 -5.50
N GLU A 146 24.35 -0.05 -5.74
CA GLU A 146 24.20 1.35 -5.35
C GLU A 146 23.30 2.13 -6.34
N LEU A 147 23.14 1.62 -7.56
CA LEU A 147 22.30 2.25 -8.59
C LEU A 147 20.84 1.84 -8.40
N CYS A 148 20.02 2.77 -7.93
CA CYS A 148 18.58 2.64 -7.87
C CYS A 148 17.94 3.09 -9.19
N LEU A 149 16.92 2.36 -9.69
CA LEU A 149 16.22 2.70 -10.93
C LEU A 149 15.46 4.03 -10.83
N ARG A 150 15.03 4.41 -9.61
CA ARG A 150 14.28 5.64 -9.32
C ARG A 150 13.02 5.78 -10.18
N ASP A 151 12.28 4.69 -10.29
CA ASP A 151 11.01 4.61 -11.01
C ASP A 151 9.82 5.20 -10.22
N GLY A 152 10.07 5.77 -9.04
CA GLY A 152 9.06 6.34 -8.17
C GLY A 152 8.26 5.31 -7.38
N THR A 153 8.62 4.01 -7.42
CA THR A 153 7.89 2.97 -6.70
C THR A 153 8.64 2.50 -5.45
N GLU A 154 7.90 2.28 -4.36
CA GLU A 154 8.41 1.68 -3.13
C GLU A 154 7.38 0.72 -2.54
N LYS A 155 7.84 -0.40 -1.99
CA LYS A 155 7.02 -1.37 -1.26
C LYS A 155 7.57 -1.49 0.17
N ILE A 156 6.68 -1.45 1.14
CA ILE A 156 7.02 -1.48 2.58
C ILE A 156 6.17 -2.52 3.28
#